data_136541e56240ccc17d50ac35c827667e
#
_entry.id   136541e56240ccc17d50ac35c827667e
#
_cell.length_a   1.000
_cell.length_b   1.000
_cell.length_c   1.000
_cell.angle_alpha   90.00
_cell.angle_beta   90.00
_cell.angle_gamma   90.00
#
_symmetry.space_group_name_H-M   'P 1'
#
loop_
_entity.id
_entity.type
_entity.pdbx_description
1 polymer ?
#
loop_
_entity_poly.entity_id
_entity_poly.type
_entity_poly.pdbx_seq_one_letter_code
_entity_poly.pdbx_strand_id
1 'polypeptide(L)'
;MREPMPSPENMEENKMEQYKKEFIEFMVESQVLKFGEFTLKSGRKSPFFMNAGAYVTGSQLKRLGEYYAKAIHDNYGLDFDVLFGPAYKGIPLSVVTAIAIHDLYGVEVRYCSNRKEAKDHGGDAGLLLGSKLKDGDRVVIIEDVTTSGKSIEETFPIIQAQGNVEIKGLMVSLNRMERGKGDKSALEEIQETYGFPANAIVTMEDVITYLYNRPCQGKIQIDDKMKAAIDAYYEE
;
A
#
# COMPACT_ATOMS: atom_id res chain seq x y z
N MET A 1 -22.99 0.95 -38.89
CA MET A 1 -22.45 -0.15 -38.04
C MET A 1 -22.36 0.38 -36.63
N ARG A 2 -23.02 -0.24 -35.68
CA ARG A 2 -22.81 0.12 -34.25
C ARG A 2 -21.52 -0.57 -33.80
N GLU A 3 -20.64 0.17 -33.19
CA GLU A 3 -19.46 -0.43 -32.53
C GLU A 3 -19.93 -1.45 -31.49
N PRO A 4 -19.26 -2.60 -31.38
CA PRO A 4 -19.59 -3.58 -30.32
C PRO A 4 -19.42 -2.92 -28.97
N MET A 5 -20.36 -3.16 -28.05
CA MET A 5 -20.26 -2.70 -26.66
C MET A 5 -18.97 -3.28 -26.05
N PRO A 6 -18.19 -2.48 -25.31
CA PRO A 6 -17.01 -2.98 -24.64
C PRO A 6 -17.38 -4.09 -23.64
N SER A 7 -16.49 -5.06 -23.46
CA SER A 7 -16.67 -6.10 -22.45
C SER A 7 -16.75 -5.48 -21.05
N PRO A 8 -17.35 -6.16 -20.06
CA PRO A 8 -17.38 -5.68 -18.68
C PRO A 8 -15.99 -5.31 -18.16
N GLU A 9 -14.96 -6.09 -18.46
CA GLU A 9 -13.56 -5.84 -18.11
C GLU A 9 -13.02 -4.53 -18.71
N ASN A 10 -13.34 -4.25 -19.98
CA ASN A 10 -12.99 -2.99 -20.63
C ASN A 10 -13.75 -1.78 -20.05
N MET A 11 -14.92 -2.00 -19.48
CA MET A 11 -15.69 -0.94 -18.82
C MET A 11 -15.10 -0.58 -17.44
N GLU A 12 -14.58 -1.55 -16.69
CA GLU A 12 -13.91 -1.34 -15.42
C GLU A 12 -12.53 -0.71 -15.59
N GLU A 13 -11.77 -1.17 -16.58
CA GLU A 13 -10.51 -0.53 -16.94
C GLU A 13 -10.66 0.96 -17.30
N ASN A 14 -11.73 1.32 -18.01
CA ASN A 14 -12.01 2.71 -18.39
C ASN A 14 -12.38 3.60 -17.18
N LYS A 15 -12.73 3.01 -16.04
CA LYS A 15 -13.02 3.73 -14.79
C LYS A 15 -11.82 3.84 -13.86
N MET A 16 -10.76 3.03 -14.08
CA MET A 16 -9.56 3.07 -13.24
C MET A 16 -8.78 4.37 -13.45
N GLU A 17 -8.44 5.04 -12.36
CA GLU A 17 -7.67 6.28 -12.38
C GLU A 17 -6.29 6.07 -13.03
N GLN A 18 -5.83 7.07 -13.75
CA GLN A 18 -4.59 6.99 -14.53
C GLN A 18 -3.38 6.64 -13.66
N TYR A 19 -3.26 7.23 -12.46
CA TYR A 19 -2.13 6.95 -11.58
C TYR A 19 -2.08 5.50 -11.07
N LYS A 20 -3.22 4.81 -10.97
CA LYS A 20 -3.28 3.38 -10.60
C LYS A 20 -2.70 2.52 -11.71
N LYS A 21 -3.05 2.81 -12.97
CA LYS A 21 -2.47 2.14 -14.15
C LYS A 21 -0.96 2.30 -14.19
N GLU A 22 -0.49 3.53 -14.02
CA GLU A 22 0.93 3.86 -13.96
C GLU A 22 1.64 3.18 -12.78
N PHE A 23 0.98 3.05 -11.65
CA PHE A 23 1.52 2.37 -10.49
C PHE A 23 1.66 0.85 -10.72
N ILE A 24 0.68 0.22 -11.39
CA ILE A 24 0.75 -1.20 -11.78
C ILE A 24 1.95 -1.44 -12.70
N GLU A 25 2.12 -0.62 -13.74
CA GLU A 25 3.28 -0.69 -14.63
C GLU A 25 4.60 -0.47 -13.88
N PHE A 26 4.62 0.48 -12.96
CA PHE A 26 5.79 0.79 -12.13
C PHE A 26 6.19 -0.37 -11.21
N MET A 27 5.23 -1.10 -10.62
CA MET A 27 5.53 -2.30 -9.84
C MET A 27 6.20 -3.38 -10.67
N VAL A 28 5.75 -3.59 -11.91
CA VAL A 28 6.33 -4.57 -12.85
C VAL A 28 7.71 -4.11 -13.33
N GLU A 29 7.85 -2.86 -13.76
CA GLU A 29 9.11 -2.23 -14.18
C GLU A 29 10.18 -2.34 -13.10
N SER A 30 9.83 -2.05 -11.86
CA SER A 30 10.71 -2.09 -10.70
C SER A 30 10.98 -3.53 -10.18
N GLN A 31 10.45 -4.55 -10.83
CA GLN A 31 10.57 -5.95 -10.40
C GLN A 31 10.03 -6.23 -8.98
N VAL A 32 9.13 -5.38 -8.52
CA VAL A 32 8.44 -5.50 -7.23
C VAL A 32 7.31 -6.50 -7.31
N LEU A 33 6.52 -6.45 -8.40
CA LEU A 33 5.46 -7.41 -8.71
C LEU A 33 5.91 -8.30 -9.87
N LYS A 34 5.86 -9.61 -9.67
CA LYS A 34 6.28 -10.64 -10.63
C LYS A 34 5.22 -11.72 -10.76
N PHE A 35 5.06 -12.24 -11.98
CA PHE A 35 4.16 -13.35 -12.29
C PHE A 35 4.97 -14.58 -12.67
N GLY A 36 4.54 -15.76 -12.22
CA GLY A 36 5.23 -17.03 -12.42
C GLY A 36 4.88 -18.04 -11.33
N GLU A 37 5.68 -19.05 -11.15
CA GLU A 37 5.52 -20.05 -10.10
C GLU A 37 6.44 -19.74 -8.93
N PHE A 38 5.85 -19.36 -7.80
CA PHE A 38 6.59 -19.04 -6.57
C PHE A 38 6.16 -19.96 -5.43
N THR A 39 7.08 -20.23 -4.51
CA THR A 39 6.76 -20.91 -3.25
C THR A 39 6.89 -19.90 -2.11
N LEU A 40 5.80 -19.62 -1.44
CA LEU A 40 5.76 -18.71 -0.30
C LEU A 40 6.45 -19.33 0.92
N LYS A 41 6.77 -18.52 1.93
CA LYS A 41 7.37 -19.00 3.20
C LYS A 41 6.49 -20.03 3.92
N SER A 42 5.19 -19.99 3.71
CA SER A 42 4.22 -20.97 4.21
C SER A 42 4.30 -22.34 3.50
N GLY A 43 5.05 -22.44 2.38
CA GLY A 43 5.05 -23.59 1.48
C GLY A 43 3.96 -23.58 0.40
N ARG A 44 2.97 -22.66 0.49
CA ARG A 44 1.93 -22.50 -0.52
C ARG A 44 2.52 -22.05 -1.87
N LYS A 45 2.01 -22.60 -2.96
CA LYS A 45 2.35 -22.13 -4.31
C LYS A 45 1.57 -20.85 -4.62
N SER A 46 2.23 -19.88 -5.27
CA SER A 46 1.61 -18.64 -5.68
C SER A 46 1.98 -18.29 -7.12
N PRO A 47 1.01 -17.87 -7.95
CA PRO A 47 1.25 -17.45 -9.33
C PRO A 47 1.85 -16.04 -9.43
N PHE A 48 1.98 -15.34 -8.34
CA PHE A 48 2.60 -14.02 -8.27
C PHE A 48 3.41 -13.85 -6.99
N PHE A 49 4.35 -12.92 -7.03
CA PHE A 49 5.20 -12.57 -5.89
C PHE A 49 5.41 -11.07 -5.82
N MET A 50 5.31 -10.50 -4.64
CA MET A 50 5.57 -9.10 -4.38
C MET A 50 6.72 -8.91 -3.39
N ASN A 51 7.68 -8.06 -3.75
CA ASN A 51 8.78 -7.65 -2.88
C ASN A 51 8.97 -6.14 -2.92
N ALA A 52 8.30 -5.42 -2.03
CA ALA A 52 8.43 -3.97 -1.90
C ALA A 52 9.85 -3.50 -1.51
N GLY A 53 10.70 -4.39 -1.02
CA GLY A 53 12.12 -4.10 -0.78
C GLY A 53 12.96 -3.91 -2.05
N ALA A 54 12.40 -4.12 -3.25
CA ALA A 54 13.08 -3.87 -4.52
C ALA A 54 13.08 -2.39 -4.95
N TYR A 55 12.34 -1.52 -4.29
CA TYR A 55 12.46 -0.07 -4.50
C TYR A 55 13.70 0.47 -3.78
N VAL A 56 14.80 0.62 -4.51
CA VAL A 56 16.11 0.95 -3.91
C VAL A 56 16.79 2.19 -4.49
N THR A 57 16.28 2.72 -5.61
CA THR A 57 16.84 3.91 -6.24
C THR A 57 16.06 5.17 -5.90
N GLY A 58 16.72 6.34 -5.94
CA GLY A 58 16.06 7.62 -5.66
C GLY A 58 14.89 7.91 -6.60
N SER A 59 15.00 7.54 -7.89
CA SER A 59 13.92 7.71 -8.87
C SER A 59 12.72 6.81 -8.57
N GLN A 60 12.95 5.58 -8.14
CA GLN A 60 11.89 4.67 -7.70
C GLN A 60 11.20 5.18 -6.43
N LEU A 61 11.98 5.62 -5.43
CA LEU A 61 11.45 6.14 -4.16
C LEU A 61 10.65 7.42 -4.38
N LYS A 62 11.10 8.31 -5.26
CA LYS A 62 10.34 9.51 -5.64
C LYS A 62 8.99 9.15 -6.23
N ARG A 63 8.95 8.31 -7.28
CA ARG A 63 7.70 7.86 -7.92
C ARG A 63 6.78 7.14 -6.93
N LEU A 64 7.33 6.29 -6.07
CA LEU A 64 6.58 5.60 -5.03
C LEU A 64 5.87 6.59 -4.10
N GLY A 65 6.58 7.61 -3.61
CA GLY A 65 6.00 8.66 -2.79
C GLY A 65 4.86 9.42 -3.49
N GLU A 66 5.01 9.70 -4.78
CA GLU A 66 3.97 10.37 -5.59
C GLU A 66 2.70 9.50 -5.72
N TYR A 67 2.82 8.19 -5.91
CA TYR A 67 1.66 7.29 -5.98
C TYR A 67 0.94 7.18 -4.63
N TYR A 68 1.67 7.07 -3.53
CA TYR A 68 1.08 7.11 -2.20
C TYR A 68 0.37 8.44 -1.92
N ALA A 69 1.00 9.57 -2.27
CA ALA A 69 0.41 10.90 -2.08
C ALA A 69 -0.92 11.06 -2.83
N LYS A 70 -0.99 10.61 -4.09
CA LYS A 70 -2.22 10.62 -4.87
C LYS A 70 -3.31 9.72 -4.27
N ALA A 71 -2.96 8.50 -3.88
CA ALA A 71 -3.91 7.58 -3.26
C ALA A 71 -4.43 8.08 -1.91
N ILE A 72 -3.58 8.68 -1.08
CA ILE A 72 -3.98 9.29 0.20
C ILE A 72 -4.91 10.47 -0.05
N HIS A 73 -4.57 11.35 -1.00
CA HIS A 73 -5.43 12.47 -1.38
C HIS A 73 -6.84 11.99 -1.80
N ASP A 74 -6.92 10.96 -2.63
CA ASP A 74 -8.18 10.47 -3.17
C ASP A 74 -9.05 9.75 -2.13
N ASN A 75 -8.43 9.03 -1.18
CA ASN A 75 -9.16 8.22 -0.20
C ASN A 75 -9.45 8.95 1.12
N TYR A 76 -8.54 9.82 1.58
CA TYR A 76 -8.60 10.46 2.91
C TYR A 76 -8.59 11.98 2.85
N GLY A 77 -8.32 12.57 1.68
CA GLY A 77 -8.01 13.98 1.57
C GLY A 77 -6.64 14.30 2.14
N LEU A 78 -6.36 15.60 2.32
CA LEU A 78 -5.09 16.09 2.87
C LEU A 78 -5.27 16.83 4.20
N ASP A 79 -6.45 16.72 4.82
CA ASP A 79 -6.74 17.30 6.13
C ASP A 79 -6.29 16.36 7.25
N PHE A 80 -4.98 16.15 7.36
CA PHE A 80 -4.31 15.39 8.41
C PHE A 80 -2.93 15.99 8.72
N ASP A 81 -2.33 15.60 9.84
CA ASP A 81 -1.15 16.28 10.38
C ASP A 81 0.12 15.45 10.27
N VAL A 82 0.00 14.12 10.30
CA VAL A 82 1.15 13.21 10.40
C VAL A 82 0.99 11.97 9.54
N LEU A 83 2.04 11.62 8.80
CA LEU A 83 2.23 10.30 8.21
C LEU A 83 2.99 9.41 9.20
N PHE A 84 2.38 8.31 9.62
CA PHE A 84 3.01 7.34 10.50
C PHE A 84 3.43 6.10 9.70
N GLY A 85 4.74 5.88 9.62
CA GLY A 85 5.30 4.72 8.93
C GLY A 85 5.89 3.71 9.93
N PRO A 86 5.26 2.54 10.15
CA PRO A 86 5.79 1.50 11.02
C PRO A 86 7.20 1.03 10.61
N ALA A 87 8.10 0.88 11.61
CA ALA A 87 9.47 0.43 11.35
C ALA A 87 9.46 -1.02 10.84
N TYR A 88 10.30 -1.33 9.83
CA TYR A 88 11.32 -0.44 9.26
C TYR A 88 10.94 0.11 7.88
N LYS A 89 10.13 -0.60 7.08
CA LYS A 89 9.82 -0.21 5.70
C LYS A 89 8.92 1.03 5.61
N GLY A 90 8.03 1.23 6.58
CA GLY A 90 7.20 2.42 6.66
C GLY A 90 8.00 3.71 6.86
N ILE A 91 9.21 3.65 7.44
CA ILE A 91 10.06 4.84 7.65
C ILE A 91 10.36 5.55 6.32
N PRO A 92 11.04 4.93 5.33
CA PRO A 92 11.28 5.59 4.05
C PRO A 92 9.99 5.95 3.32
N LEU A 93 8.93 5.13 3.41
CA LEU A 93 7.63 5.42 2.79
C LEU A 93 7.02 6.71 3.32
N SER A 94 6.98 6.91 4.63
CA SER A 94 6.43 8.13 5.25
C SER A 94 7.23 9.38 4.85
N VAL A 95 8.55 9.28 4.75
CA VAL A 95 9.41 10.39 4.35
C VAL A 95 9.18 10.77 2.89
N VAL A 96 9.27 9.81 1.95
CA VAL A 96 9.11 10.12 0.52
C VAL A 96 7.70 10.57 0.17
N THR A 97 6.69 10.06 0.89
CA THR A 97 5.30 10.48 0.71
C THR A 97 5.05 11.87 1.26
N ALA A 98 5.65 12.25 2.41
CA ALA A 98 5.56 13.61 2.93
C ALA A 98 6.16 14.64 1.95
N ILE A 99 7.33 14.32 1.36
CA ILE A 99 7.95 15.14 0.31
C ILE A 99 7.01 15.26 -0.91
N ALA A 100 6.44 14.14 -1.36
CA ALA A 100 5.56 14.13 -2.51
C ALA A 100 4.25 14.91 -2.27
N ILE A 101 3.68 14.86 -1.07
CA ILE A 101 2.49 15.66 -0.70
C ILE A 101 2.81 17.15 -0.79
N HIS A 102 3.98 17.56 -0.27
CA HIS A 102 4.42 18.97 -0.40
C HIS A 102 4.62 19.37 -1.86
N ASP A 103 5.32 18.56 -2.64
CA ASP A 103 5.63 18.87 -4.04
C ASP A 103 4.38 18.94 -4.92
N LEU A 104 3.41 18.03 -4.73
CA LEU A 104 2.22 17.93 -5.55
C LEU A 104 1.10 18.89 -5.13
N TYR A 105 0.95 19.14 -3.83
CA TYR A 105 -0.23 19.81 -3.28
C TYR A 105 0.09 21.05 -2.43
N GLY A 106 1.38 21.31 -2.14
CA GLY A 106 1.79 22.44 -1.30
C GLY A 106 1.37 22.30 0.17
N VAL A 107 1.06 21.09 0.63
CA VAL A 107 0.62 20.81 2.01
C VAL A 107 1.78 20.27 2.83
N GLU A 108 1.94 20.81 4.05
CA GLU A 108 2.94 20.34 5.00
C GLU A 108 2.36 19.27 5.91
N VAL A 109 2.96 18.08 5.87
CA VAL A 109 2.67 16.98 6.79
C VAL A 109 3.97 16.54 7.48
N ARG A 110 3.86 16.18 8.76
CA ARG A 110 5.00 15.66 9.52
C ARG A 110 5.11 14.14 9.29
N TYR A 111 6.32 13.57 9.36
CA TYR A 111 6.48 12.12 9.44
C TYR A 111 6.77 11.68 10.87
N CYS A 112 6.31 10.49 11.20
CA CYS A 112 6.58 9.80 12.46
C CYS A 112 6.73 8.31 12.21
N SER A 113 7.51 7.64 13.03
CA SER A 113 7.69 6.18 12.99
C SER A 113 7.92 5.66 14.40
N ASN A 114 7.65 4.39 14.66
CA ASN A 114 8.08 3.76 15.90
C ASN A 114 9.53 3.29 15.80
N ARG A 115 10.19 3.16 16.96
CA ARG A 115 11.44 2.42 17.12
C ARG A 115 11.09 1.00 17.54
N LYS A 116 11.86 0.01 17.09
CA LYS A 116 11.75 -1.37 17.59
C LYS A 116 12.34 -1.52 19.00
N GLU A 117 13.30 -0.65 19.35
CA GLU A 117 13.93 -0.58 20.67
C GLU A 117 13.85 0.84 21.19
N ALA A 118 13.49 1.00 22.46
CA ALA A 118 13.47 2.31 23.10
C ALA A 118 14.89 2.89 23.18
N LYS A 119 15.04 4.18 22.91
CA LYS A 119 16.29 4.90 23.07
C LYS A 119 16.31 5.55 24.46
N ASP A 120 17.29 5.17 25.27
CA ASP A 120 17.42 5.62 26.67
C ASP A 120 18.14 6.97 26.83
N HIS A 121 18.85 7.46 25.79
CA HIS A 121 19.73 8.62 25.88
C HIS A 121 19.54 9.61 24.71
N GLY A 122 19.75 10.91 25.02
CA GLY A 122 19.69 12.01 24.05
C GLY A 122 18.36 12.71 23.99
N GLY A 123 18.30 13.83 23.25
CA GLY A 123 17.09 14.66 23.08
C GLY A 123 15.90 13.98 22.42
N ASP A 124 16.12 12.81 21.78
CA ASP A 124 15.13 11.98 21.11
C ASP A 124 14.85 10.67 21.86
N ALA A 125 14.96 10.67 23.18
CA ALA A 125 14.62 9.51 24.00
C ALA A 125 13.15 9.10 23.78
N GLY A 126 12.87 7.77 23.72
CA GLY A 126 11.54 7.22 23.60
C GLY A 126 11.33 6.25 22.42
N LEU A 127 10.08 5.90 22.17
CA LEU A 127 9.66 4.91 21.18
C LEU A 127 9.42 5.49 19.77
N LEU A 128 9.45 6.82 19.60
CA LEU A 128 9.17 7.46 18.32
C LEU A 128 10.45 7.99 17.64
N LEU A 129 10.40 8.05 16.32
CA LEU A 129 11.39 8.62 15.42
C LEU A 129 10.70 9.68 14.55
N GLY A 130 11.39 10.79 14.26
CA GLY A 130 10.82 11.90 13.51
C GLY A 130 10.01 12.83 14.42
N SER A 131 8.82 13.23 13.99
CA SER A 131 7.94 14.10 14.77
C SER A 131 7.34 13.34 15.97
N LYS A 132 7.18 14.02 17.09
CA LYS A 132 6.34 13.53 18.18
C LYS A 132 4.88 13.68 17.82
N LEU A 133 4.05 12.73 18.22
CA LEU A 133 2.59 12.86 18.22
C LEU A 133 2.13 13.65 19.44
N LYS A 134 1.02 14.35 19.31
CA LYS A 134 0.41 15.17 20.35
C LYS A 134 -1.12 15.12 20.27
N ASP A 135 -1.78 15.57 21.34
CA ASP A 135 -3.23 15.66 21.38
C ASP A 135 -3.80 16.43 20.18
N GLY A 136 -4.83 15.89 19.57
CA GLY A 136 -5.51 16.44 18.42
C GLY A 136 -4.85 16.15 17.07
N ASP A 137 -3.69 15.47 17.03
CA ASP A 137 -3.08 15.06 15.77
C ASP A 137 -3.98 14.06 15.03
N ARG A 138 -4.11 14.27 13.73
CA ARG A 138 -4.78 13.39 12.78
C ARG A 138 -3.70 12.66 11.99
N VAL A 139 -3.74 11.35 12.02
CA VAL A 139 -2.66 10.47 11.52
C VAL A 139 -3.15 9.61 10.37
N VAL A 140 -2.40 9.56 9.27
CA VAL A 140 -2.52 8.52 8.26
C VAL A 140 -1.36 7.55 8.44
N ILE A 141 -1.67 6.26 8.61
CA ILE A 141 -0.68 5.19 8.67
C ILE A 141 -0.33 4.76 7.25
N ILE A 142 0.95 4.51 6.99
CA ILE A 142 1.44 4.12 5.67
C ILE A 142 2.33 2.87 5.79
N GLU A 143 2.01 1.84 5.02
CA GLU A 143 2.72 0.55 5.00
C GLU A 143 2.97 0.09 3.56
N ASP A 144 3.91 -0.85 3.38
CA ASP A 144 4.15 -1.44 2.06
C ASP A 144 3.03 -2.40 1.64
N VAL A 145 2.81 -3.45 2.42
CA VAL A 145 1.73 -4.44 2.29
C VAL A 145 1.35 -4.96 3.66
N THR A 146 0.15 -5.46 3.80
CA THR A 146 -0.26 -6.20 5.00
C THR A 146 -0.87 -7.54 4.62
N THR A 147 -0.55 -8.59 5.37
CA THR A 147 -1.11 -9.94 5.20
C THR A 147 -1.83 -10.42 6.46
N SER A 148 -1.36 -10.04 7.63
CA SER A 148 -1.91 -10.47 8.93
C SER A 148 -2.31 -9.32 9.85
N GLY A 149 -2.13 -8.06 9.42
CA GLY A 149 -2.37 -6.89 10.27
C GLY A 149 -1.41 -6.73 11.45
N LYS A 150 -0.37 -7.59 11.57
CA LYS A 150 0.54 -7.59 12.72
C LYS A 150 1.23 -6.25 12.96
N SER A 151 1.63 -5.55 11.92
CA SER A 151 2.26 -4.24 12.02
C SER A 151 1.33 -3.22 12.68
N ILE A 152 0.05 -3.24 12.33
CA ILE A 152 -0.96 -2.37 12.92
C ILE A 152 -1.24 -2.77 14.37
N GLU A 153 -1.34 -4.06 14.66
CA GLU A 153 -1.49 -4.58 16.02
C GLU A 153 -0.36 -4.11 16.96
N GLU A 154 0.89 -4.05 16.45
CA GLU A 154 2.05 -3.57 17.20
C GLU A 154 2.08 -2.04 17.34
N THR A 155 1.66 -1.29 16.32
CA THR A 155 1.83 0.17 16.28
C THR A 155 0.62 0.95 16.77
N PHE A 156 -0.59 0.42 16.67
CA PHE A 156 -1.81 1.07 17.16
C PHE A 156 -1.72 1.48 18.63
N PRO A 157 -1.33 0.61 19.58
CA PRO A 157 -1.20 1.02 20.98
C PRO A 157 -0.08 2.05 21.21
N ILE A 158 0.98 2.05 20.39
CA ILE A 158 2.04 3.05 20.48
C ILE A 158 1.52 4.44 20.11
N ILE A 159 0.71 4.53 19.04
CA ILE A 159 0.07 5.77 18.60
C ILE A 159 -0.92 6.28 19.65
N GLN A 160 -1.80 5.40 20.15
CA GLN A 160 -2.82 5.75 21.13
C GLN A 160 -2.23 6.17 22.49
N ALA A 161 -1.05 5.66 22.86
CA ALA A 161 -0.35 6.06 24.08
C ALA A 161 0.22 7.50 24.03
N GLN A 162 0.22 8.16 22.86
CA GLN A 162 0.76 9.52 22.72
C GLN A 162 -0.26 10.62 23.07
N GLY A 163 -1.51 10.28 23.29
CA GLY A 163 -2.59 11.21 23.60
C GLY A 163 -3.87 10.94 22.80
N ASN A 164 -4.75 11.91 22.73
CA ASN A 164 -5.97 11.81 21.93
C ASN A 164 -5.65 12.05 20.44
N VAL A 165 -5.22 10.97 19.76
CA VAL A 165 -4.81 10.97 18.35
C VAL A 165 -5.89 10.29 17.51
N GLU A 166 -6.34 10.96 16.44
CA GLU A 166 -7.30 10.41 15.48
C GLU A 166 -6.55 9.72 14.33
N ILE A 167 -6.83 8.43 14.06
CA ILE A 167 -6.31 7.74 12.89
C ILE A 167 -7.31 7.92 11.75
N LYS A 168 -6.91 8.65 10.70
CA LYS A 168 -7.72 8.93 9.51
C LYS A 168 -7.79 7.75 8.55
N GLY A 169 -6.78 6.88 8.57
CA GLY A 169 -6.75 5.69 7.72
C GLY A 169 -5.39 5.02 7.65
N LEU A 170 -5.39 3.85 7.01
CA LEU A 170 -4.21 3.10 6.60
C LEU A 170 -4.13 3.05 5.07
N MET A 171 -2.98 3.40 4.49
CA MET A 171 -2.69 3.23 3.07
C MET A 171 -1.57 2.22 2.86
N VAL A 172 -1.84 1.19 2.05
CA VAL A 172 -0.85 0.22 1.59
C VAL A 172 -0.67 0.30 0.06
N SER A 173 0.39 -0.29 -0.47
CA SER A 173 0.64 -0.26 -1.92
C SER A 173 -0.30 -1.18 -2.69
N LEU A 174 -0.44 -2.42 -2.24
CA LEU A 174 -1.22 -3.45 -2.89
C LEU A 174 -2.09 -4.21 -1.87
N ASN A 175 -3.40 -4.23 -2.11
CA ASN A 175 -4.26 -5.22 -1.48
C ASN A 175 -4.17 -6.53 -2.29
N ARG A 176 -3.52 -7.53 -1.73
CA ARG A 176 -3.37 -8.84 -2.36
C ARG A 176 -4.68 -9.63 -2.39
N MET A 177 -5.73 -9.14 -1.72
CA MET A 177 -7.05 -9.78 -1.61
C MET A 177 -7.02 -11.22 -1.07
N GLU A 178 -5.91 -11.58 -0.42
CA GLU A 178 -5.79 -12.87 0.28
C GLU A 178 -6.55 -12.80 1.60
N ARG A 179 -7.06 -13.95 2.03
CA ARG A 179 -7.69 -14.07 3.36
C ARG A 179 -6.68 -13.73 4.45
N GLY A 180 -7.13 -12.96 5.43
CA GLY A 180 -6.38 -12.62 6.63
C GLY A 180 -6.34 -13.78 7.63
N LYS A 181 -6.67 -13.49 8.88
CA LYS A 181 -6.80 -14.53 9.93
C LYS A 181 -8.14 -15.29 9.84
N GLY A 182 -9.14 -14.68 9.17
CA GLY A 182 -10.49 -15.23 8.97
C GLY A 182 -10.85 -15.32 7.48
N ASP A 183 -12.14 -15.12 7.18
CA ASP A 183 -12.67 -15.18 5.81
C ASP A 183 -12.54 -13.86 5.05
N LYS A 184 -12.14 -12.79 5.74
CA LYS A 184 -11.97 -11.43 5.19
C LYS A 184 -10.53 -11.16 4.82
N SER A 185 -10.29 -10.17 3.96
CA SER A 185 -8.95 -9.67 3.71
C SER A 185 -8.36 -8.97 4.95
N ALA A 186 -7.04 -8.88 5.03
CA ALA A 186 -6.37 -8.20 6.16
C ALA A 186 -6.81 -6.73 6.32
N LEU A 187 -7.10 -6.01 5.22
CA LEU A 187 -7.57 -4.63 5.28
C LEU A 187 -8.99 -4.53 5.85
N GLU A 188 -9.89 -5.44 5.48
CA GLU A 188 -11.24 -5.50 6.06
C GLU A 188 -11.21 -5.83 7.54
N GLU A 189 -10.37 -6.80 7.97
CA GLU A 189 -10.18 -7.13 9.38
C GLU A 189 -9.65 -5.94 10.19
N ILE A 190 -8.70 -5.16 9.63
CA ILE A 190 -8.17 -3.94 10.25
C ILE A 190 -9.26 -2.89 10.40
N GLN A 191 -10.07 -2.63 9.37
CA GLN A 191 -11.17 -1.67 9.43
C GLN A 191 -12.16 -2.01 10.54
N GLU A 192 -12.54 -3.28 10.65
CA GLU A 192 -13.50 -3.74 11.65
C GLU A 192 -12.92 -3.71 13.07
N THR A 193 -11.65 -4.10 13.21
CA THR A 193 -11.02 -4.21 14.53
C THR A 193 -10.69 -2.84 15.12
N TYR A 194 -10.22 -1.90 14.30
CA TYR A 194 -9.69 -0.62 14.77
C TYR A 194 -10.58 0.60 14.45
N GLY A 195 -11.60 0.44 13.60
CA GLY A 195 -12.61 1.46 13.35
C GLY A 195 -12.16 2.61 12.43
N PHE A 196 -11.06 2.45 11.67
CA PHE A 196 -10.63 3.43 10.67
C PHE A 196 -10.54 2.79 9.28
N PRO A 197 -10.70 3.56 8.17
CA PRO A 197 -10.62 3.01 6.82
C PRO A 197 -9.20 2.51 6.49
N ALA A 198 -9.12 1.38 5.80
CA ALA A 198 -7.86 0.81 5.33
C ALA A 198 -7.97 0.52 3.82
N ASN A 199 -7.13 1.19 3.02
CA ASN A 199 -7.16 1.16 1.58
C ASN A 199 -5.79 0.82 0.99
N ALA A 200 -5.78 0.46 -0.29
CA ALA A 200 -4.56 0.26 -1.06
C ALA A 200 -4.53 1.21 -2.26
N ILE A 201 -3.33 1.48 -2.78
CA ILE A 201 -3.18 2.22 -4.04
C ILE A 201 -3.90 1.44 -5.14
N VAL A 202 -3.67 0.12 -5.20
CA VAL A 202 -4.35 -0.80 -6.11
C VAL A 202 -4.69 -2.12 -5.41
N THR A 203 -5.68 -2.83 -5.95
CA THR A 203 -6.01 -4.21 -5.56
C THR A 203 -5.40 -5.19 -6.58
N MET A 204 -5.36 -6.47 -6.23
CA MET A 204 -4.94 -7.49 -7.20
C MET A 204 -5.95 -7.64 -8.35
N GLU A 205 -7.23 -7.33 -8.11
CA GLU A 205 -8.26 -7.24 -9.15
C GLU A 205 -7.97 -6.12 -10.16
N ASP A 206 -7.57 -4.92 -9.67
CA ASP A 206 -7.10 -3.83 -10.53
C ASP A 206 -5.92 -4.27 -11.40
N VAL A 207 -4.96 -4.98 -10.80
CA VAL A 207 -3.76 -5.49 -11.50
C VAL A 207 -4.15 -6.49 -12.60
N ILE A 208 -5.03 -7.44 -12.29
CA ILE A 208 -5.50 -8.44 -13.26
C ILE A 208 -6.25 -7.74 -14.39
N THR A 209 -7.22 -6.88 -14.06
CA THR A 209 -8.03 -6.14 -15.04
C THR A 209 -7.16 -5.31 -15.99
N TYR A 210 -6.11 -4.67 -15.47
CA TYR A 210 -5.24 -3.82 -16.28
C TYR A 210 -4.23 -4.60 -17.13
N LEU A 211 -3.62 -5.68 -16.59
CA LEU A 211 -2.54 -6.41 -17.26
C LEU A 211 -2.99 -7.60 -18.10
N TYR A 212 -4.25 -8.04 -17.99
CA TYR A 212 -4.75 -9.20 -18.71
C TYR A 212 -4.66 -9.00 -20.23
N ASN A 213 -3.91 -9.88 -20.89
CA ASN A 213 -3.60 -9.84 -22.32
C ASN A 213 -3.03 -8.49 -22.82
N ARG A 214 -2.48 -7.68 -21.91
CA ARG A 214 -1.83 -6.40 -22.21
C ARG A 214 -0.31 -6.52 -22.13
N PRO A 215 0.44 -6.06 -23.17
CA PRO A 215 1.88 -5.95 -23.08
C PRO A 215 2.30 -4.93 -22.02
N CYS A 216 3.17 -5.36 -21.11
CA CYS A 216 3.82 -4.51 -20.11
C CYS A 216 5.30 -4.91 -20.03
N GLN A 217 6.21 -3.95 -20.14
CA GLN A 217 7.66 -4.19 -20.20
C GLN A 217 8.06 -5.22 -21.29
N GLY A 218 7.45 -5.09 -22.48
CA GLY A 218 7.78 -5.89 -23.67
C GLY A 218 7.21 -7.29 -23.71
N LYS A 219 6.40 -7.69 -22.72
CA LYS A 219 5.73 -9.02 -22.71
C LYS A 219 4.34 -8.94 -22.08
N ILE A 220 3.49 -9.91 -22.38
CA ILE A 220 2.23 -10.11 -21.68
C ILE A 220 2.55 -10.76 -20.32
N GLN A 221 2.22 -10.06 -19.23
CA GLN A 221 2.48 -10.52 -17.86
C GLN A 221 1.40 -11.51 -17.40
N ILE A 222 0.15 -11.25 -17.76
CA ILE A 222 -1.01 -12.08 -17.42
C ILE A 222 -1.69 -12.47 -18.74
N ASP A 223 -1.39 -13.67 -19.23
CA ASP A 223 -2.11 -14.35 -20.31
C ASP A 223 -3.23 -15.22 -19.74
N ASP A 224 -3.97 -15.94 -20.61
CA ASP A 224 -5.07 -16.82 -20.20
C ASP A 224 -4.60 -17.90 -19.20
N LYS A 225 -3.38 -18.43 -19.38
CA LYS A 225 -2.82 -19.45 -18.48
C LYS A 225 -2.51 -18.88 -17.11
N MET A 226 -1.90 -17.69 -17.08
CA MET A 226 -1.57 -17.00 -15.82
C MET A 226 -2.82 -16.57 -15.10
N LYS A 227 -3.82 -16.03 -15.83
CA LYS A 227 -5.12 -15.68 -15.23
C LYS A 227 -5.80 -16.89 -14.60
N ALA A 228 -5.87 -18.02 -15.29
CA ALA A 228 -6.42 -19.25 -14.73
C ALA A 228 -5.68 -19.71 -13.47
N ALA A 229 -4.34 -19.57 -13.44
CA ALA A 229 -3.55 -19.90 -12.25
C ALA A 229 -3.83 -18.96 -11.07
N ILE A 230 -4.07 -17.66 -11.32
CA ILE A 230 -4.44 -16.68 -10.30
C ILE A 230 -5.85 -16.98 -9.78
N ASP A 231 -6.82 -17.26 -10.66
CA ASP A 231 -8.19 -17.60 -10.27
C ASP A 231 -8.19 -18.85 -9.36
N ALA A 232 -7.51 -19.93 -9.77
CA ALA A 232 -7.36 -21.15 -8.96
C ALA A 232 -6.70 -20.89 -7.60
N TYR A 233 -5.73 -19.96 -7.53
CA TYR A 233 -5.06 -19.59 -6.28
C TYR A 233 -6.01 -18.93 -5.27
N TYR A 234 -7.00 -18.16 -5.75
CA TYR A 234 -7.99 -17.51 -4.87
C TYR A 234 -9.16 -18.43 -4.49
N GLU A 235 -9.39 -19.52 -5.22
CA GLU A 235 -10.39 -20.53 -4.89
C GLU A 235 -9.94 -21.49 -3.78
N GLU A 236 -8.62 -21.64 -3.54
CA GLU A 236 -8.03 -22.44 -2.46
C GLU A 236 -8.20 -21.76 -1.08
#